data_318b37aa7d82162ffd93f6c2dd97526d
#
_entry.id   318b37aa7d82162ffd93f6c2dd97526d
#
_cell.length_a   1.000
_cell.length_b   1.000
_cell.length_c   1.000
_cell.angle_alpha   90.00
_cell.angle_beta   90.00
_cell.angle_gamma   90.00
#
_symmetry.space_group_name_H-M   'P 1'
#
loop_
_entity.id
_entity.type
_entity.pdbx_description
1 polymer ?
#
loop_
_entity_poly.entity_id
_entity_poly.type
_entity_poly.pdbx_seq_one_letter_code
_entity_poly.pdbx_strand_id
1 'polypeptide(L)'
;EPYRRQRQMCIRDSTTDYEFRFDRPESPVILDTSPNGLLSGKSYYQWKNQQAIPLTDDLFANDSFCMAGLRTGTIGICEKDTGRNITCRVEGYPYSLIWSAPAKPVRFVCIEPWHSLPAAATDPQDWEQRAAAACLAPGESWQTTLSTTFDR
;
A
#
# COMPACT_ATOMS: atom_id res chain seq x y z
N GLU A 1 7.58 -3.90 -27.45
CA GLU A 1 6.90 -2.76 -26.88
C GLU A 1 7.08 -2.76 -25.36
N PRO A 2 7.46 -1.62 -24.76
CA PRO A 2 7.59 -1.58 -23.32
C PRO A 2 6.21 -1.72 -22.70
N TYR A 3 6.05 -2.71 -21.84
CA TYR A 3 4.88 -2.92 -21.02
C TYR A 3 4.54 -1.60 -20.30
N ARG A 4 3.44 -0.96 -20.63
CA ARG A 4 2.89 0.15 -19.87
C ARG A 4 2.42 -0.39 -18.53
N ARG A 5 3.31 -0.36 -17.54
CA ARG A 5 2.91 -0.54 -16.14
C ARG A 5 1.99 0.62 -15.79
N GLN A 6 0.72 0.32 -15.71
CA GLN A 6 -0.28 1.29 -15.31
C GLN A 6 0.00 1.72 -13.87
N ARG A 7 -0.02 3.04 -13.66
CA ARG A 7 -0.11 3.73 -12.37
C ARG A 7 1.17 3.81 -11.53
N GLN A 8 2.30 3.98 -12.16
CA GLN A 8 3.47 4.51 -11.49
C GLN A 8 3.38 6.04 -11.40
N MET A 9 3.37 6.54 -10.18
CA MET A 9 3.59 7.98 -9.94
C MET A 9 5.10 8.24 -10.05
N CYS A 10 5.52 8.87 -11.16
CA CYS A 10 6.92 9.25 -11.32
C CYS A 10 7.17 10.51 -10.50
N ILE A 11 7.98 10.40 -9.46
CA ILE A 11 8.54 11.53 -8.74
C ILE A 11 9.72 12.03 -9.57
N ARG A 12 9.62 13.26 -10.09
CA ARG A 12 10.69 13.88 -10.90
C ARG A 12 11.63 14.74 -10.07
N ASP A 13 11.14 15.18 -8.91
CA ASP A 13 11.83 16.12 -8.02
C ASP A 13 12.46 15.39 -6.83
N SER A 14 12.74 16.07 -5.73
CA SER A 14 13.26 15.44 -4.52
C SER A 14 12.18 14.63 -3.80
N THR A 15 12.52 13.42 -3.33
CA THR A 15 11.60 12.60 -2.52
C THR A 15 11.14 13.32 -1.25
N THR A 16 11.98 14.20 -0.70
CA THR A 16 11.68 14.97 0.51
C THR A 16 10.54 15.97 0.33
N ASP A 17 10.18 16.30 -0.92
CA ASP A 17 9.09 17.23 -1.24
C ASP A 17 7.72 16.58 -1.12
N TYR A 18 7.68 15.27 -0.91
CA TYR A 18 6.45 14.48 -0.86
C TYR A 18 6.23 13.82 0.48
N GLU A 19 4.96 13.51 0.76
CA GLU A 19 4.54 12.71 1.91
C GLU A 19 3.34 11.84 1.55
N PHE A 20 3.23 10.68 2.18
CA PHE A 20 1.96 9.97 2.24
C PHE A 20 1.04 10.66 3.23
N ARG A 21 -0.25 10.76 2.88
CA ARG A 21 -1.25 11.39 3.73
C ARG A 21 -2.50 10.52 3.86
N PHE A 22 -2.93 10.35 5.10
CA PHE A 22 -4.23 9.75 5.46
C PHE A 22 -5.28 10.86 5.63
N ASP A 23 -6.56 10.55 5.44
CA ASP A 23 -7.65 11.51 5.68
C ASP A 23 -7.84 11.81 7.19
N ARG A 24 -7.33 10.95 8.06
CA ARG A 24 -7.32 11.09 9.51
C ARG A 24 -6.05 10.49 10.13
N PRO A 25 -5.74 10.84 11.40
CA PRO A 25 -4.61 10.20 12.09
C PRO A 25 -4.77 8.69 12.19
N GLU A 26 -3.72 7.96 11.82
CA GLU A 26 -3.68 6.50 11.77
C GLU A 26 -2.58 5.89 12.61
N SER A 27 -2.82 4.65 13.02
CA SER A 27 -1.84 3.77 13.66
C SER A 27 -1.94 2.41 12.99
N PRO A 28 -1.51 2.27 11.73
CA PRO A 28 -1.65 1.01 11.02
C PRO A 28 -0.83 -0.10 11.67
N VAL A 29 -1.41 -1.28 11.73
CA VAL A 29 -0.66 -2.50 12.03
C VAL A 29 0.12 -2.85 10.77
N ILE A 30 1.44 -2.87 10.84
CA ILE A 30 2.29 -3.33 9.75
C ILE A 30 2.47 -4.84 9.88
N LEU A 31 2.05 -5.56 8.86
CA LEU A 31 2.31 -6.99 8.73
C LEU A 31 3.72 -7.15 8.16
N ASP A 32 4.59 -7.76 8.94
CA ASP A 32 6.00 -7.88 8.58
C ASP A 32 6.20 -8.84 7.42
N THR A 33 6.96 -8.41 6.43
CA THR A 33 7.35 -9.22 5.29
C THR A 33 8.82 -9.58 5.36
N SER A 34 9.13 -10.81 5.00
CA SER A 34 10.51 -11.26 4.84
C SER A 34 11.14 -10.60 3.60
N PRO A 35 12.49 -10.67 3.43
CA PRO A 35 13.15 -10.17 2.23
C PRO A 35 12.65 -10.76 0.91
N ASN A 36 11.91 -11.86 0.97
CA ASN A 36 11.30 -12.52 -0.20
C ASN A 36 9.86 -12.07 -0.45
N GLY A 37 9.35 -11.05 0.26
CA GLY A 37 7.97 -10.56 0.15
C GLY A 37 6.94 -11.49 0.81
N LEU A 38 7.35 -12.50 1.56
CA LEU A 38 6.45 -13.39 2.28
C LEU A 38 6.13 -12.84 3.67
N LEU A 39 4.90 -13.01 4.13
CA LEU A 39 4.55 -12.68 5.51
C LEU A 39 5.34 -13.52 6.50
N SER A 40 5.96 -12.88 7.48
CA SER A 40 6.74 -13.55 8.53
C SER A 40 5.89 -14.05 9.69
N GLY A 41 4.61 -13.72 9.74
CA GLY A 41 3.71 -13.96 10.85
C GLY A 41 3.84 -12.96 12.00
N LYS A 42 4.75 -11.99 11.89
CA LYS A 42 4.93 -10.92 12.88
C LYS A 42 4.20 -9.66 12.44
N SER A 43 3.95 -8.78 13.40
CA SER A 43 3.39 -7.46 13.14
C SER A 43 3.93 -6.42 14.12
N TYR A 44 3.92 -5.16 13.71
CA TYR A 44 4.40 -4.05 14.53
C TYR A 44 3.71 -2.74 14.17
N TYR A 45 3.93 -1.70 14.97
CA TYR A 45 3.48 -0.34 14.70
C TYR A 45 4.69 0.52 14.33
N GLN A 46 4.81 0.87 13.05
CA GLN A 46 5.81 1.81 12.56
C GLN A 46 5.42 3.25 12.90
N TRP A 47 4.15 3.57 12.73
CA TRP A 47 3.59 4.89 12.97
C TRP A 47 2.45 4.82 13.96
N LYS A 48 2.36 5.83 14.84
CA LYS A 48 1.28 5.93 15.83
C LYS A 48 0.67 7.32 15.77
N ASN A 49 -0.63 7.37 15.56
CA ASN A 49 -1.43 8.59 15.47
C ASN A 49 -0.84 9.61 14.47
N GLN A 50 -0.41 9.13 13.30
CA GLN A 50 0.18 9.94 12.25
C GLN A 50 -0.84 10.16 11.13
N GLN A 51 -0.97 11.39 10.66
CA GLN A 51 -1.78 11.72 9.48
C GLN A 51 -0.92 11.88 8.22
N ALA A 52 0.36 12.19 8.39
CA ALA A 52 1.31 12.32 7.30
C ALA A 52 2.59 11.54 7.61
N ILE A 53 3.13 10.88 6.59
CA ILE A 53 4.37 10.12 6.64
C ILE A 53 5.29 10.71 5.58
N PRO A 54 6.40 11.38 5.97
CA PRO A 54 7.35 11.92 5.00
C PRO A 54 7.91 10.82 4.11
N LEU A 55 7.96 11.09 2.81
CA LEU A 55 8.64 10.21 1.87
C LEU A 55 10.15 10.48 1.96
N THR A 56 10.91 9.42 2.19
CA THR A 56 12.38 9.45 2.24
C THR A 56 12.96 8.33 1.42
N ASP A 57 14.20 8.47 0.99
CA ASP A 57 14.88 7.44 0.19
C ASP A 57 15.11 6.14 0.97
N ASP A 58 15.10 6.19 2.30
CA ASP A 58 15.27 5.02 3.16
C ASP A 58 13.95 4.36 3.58
N LEU A 59 12.81 4.99 3.25
CA LEU A 59 11.50 4.52 3.69
C LEU A 59 11.24 3.06 3.30
N PHE A 60 11.68 2.68 2.10
CA PHE A 60 11.49 1.34 1.53
C PHE A 60 12.72 0.45 1.61
N ALA A 61 13.67 0.73 2.51
CA ALA A 61 14.87 -0.09 2.67
C ALA A 61 14.58 -1.55 3.03
N ASN A 62 13.47 -1.79 3.73
CA ASN A 62 13.00 -3.12 4.14
C ASN A 62 11.79 -3.61 3.32
N ASP A 63 11.66 -3.17 2.05
CA ASP A 63 10.56 -3.52 1.17
C ASP A 63 9.25 -2.75 1.46
N SER A 64 8.10 -3.37 1.27
CA SER A 64 6.77 -2.77 1.36
C SER A 64 6.25 -2.64 2.80
N PHE A 65 5.28 -1.76 2.98
CA PHE A 65 4.47 -1.70 4.20
C PHE A 65 3.09 -2.28 3.91
N CYS A 66 2.86 -3.53 4.35
CA CYS A 66 1.55 -4.14 4.32
C CYS A 66 0.76 -3.69 5.56
N MET A 67 -0.18 -2.78 5.37
CA MET A 67 -0.96 -2.17 6.44
C MET A 67 -2.29 -2.87 6.62
N ALA A 68 -2.65 -3.14 7.88
CA ALA A 68 -3.95 -3.66 8.29
C ALA A 68 -4.58 -2.74 9.34
N GLY A 69 -5.90 -2.87 9.53
CA GLY A 69 -6.64 -2.16 10.57
C GLY A 69 -6.76 -0.65 10.33
N LEU A 70 -6.67 -0.21 9.09
CA LEU A 70 -6.87 1.18 8.69
C LEU A 70 -8.31 1.62 8.94
N ARG A 71 -8.45 2.85 9.46
CA ARG A 71 -9.73 3.55 9.62
C ARG A 71 -9.87 4.69 8.62
N THR A 72 -8.76 5.07 7.97
CA THR A 72 -8.75 6.07 6.90
C THR A 72 -9.54 5.55 5.70
N GLY A 73 -10.28 6.43 5.04
CA GLY A 73 -10.94 6.12 3.78
C GLY A 73 -10.01 6.26 2.57
N THR A 74 -8.90 6.98 2.74
CA THR A 74 -7.99 7.29 1.64
C THR A 74 -6.52 7.29 2.06
N ILE A 75 -5.66 6.93 1.11
CA ILE A 75 -4.21 7.16 1.18
C ILE A 75 -3.82 7.98 -0.03
N GLY A 76 -3.17 9.11 0.20
CA GLY A 76 -2.67 9.97 -0.86
C GLY A 76 -1.15 10.08 -0.85
N ILE A 77 -0.59 10.55 -1.97
CA ILE A 77 0.74 11.16 -2.01
C ILE A 77 0.57 12.62 -2.32
N CYS A 78 1.12 13.47 -1.47
CA CYS A 78 0.97 14.90 -1.51
C CYS A 78 2.34 15.58 -1.69
N GLU A 79 2.41 16.52 -2.62
CA GLU A 79 3.54 17.43 -2.75
C GLU A 79 3.36 18.58 -1.73
N LYS A 80 4.33 18.73 -0.83
CA LYS A 80 4.19 19.61 0.34
C LYS A 80 4.01 21.08 -0.01
N ASP A 81 4.78 21.58 -0.97
CA ASP A 81 4.83 22.99 -1.31
C ASP A 81 3.62 23.46 -2.14
N THR A 82 3.11 22.64 -3.01
CA THR A 82 2.00 22.99 -3.91
C THR A 82 0.66 22.48 -3.43
N GLY A 83 0.65 21.45 -2.57
CA GLY A 83 -0.56 20.75 -2.16
C GLY A 83 -1.14 19.84 -3.24
N ARG A 84 -0.50 19.72 -4.41
CA ARG A 84 -0.91 18.74 -5.43
C ARG A 84 -0.90 17.35 -4.84
N ASN A 85 -1.94 16.60 -5.09
CA ASN A 85 -2.04 15.27 -4.54
C ASN A 85 -2.70 14.27 -5.50
N ILE A 86 -2.40 13.01 -5.26
CA ILE A 86 -3.08 11.87 -5.86
C ILE A 86 -3.53 11.00 -4.72
N THR A 87 -4.83 10.77 -4.63
CA THR A 87 -5.46 10.07 -3.53
C THR A 87 -6.12 8.79 -4.03
N CYS A 88 -5.80 7.68 -3.39
CA CYS A 88 -6.39 6.38 -3.63
C CYS A 88 -7.41 6.07 -2.53
N ARG A 89 -8.63 5.68 -2.89
CA ARG A 89 -9.64 5.20 -1.93
C ARG A 89 -9.26 3.80 -1.47
N VAL A 90 -9.14 3.64 -0.15
CA VAL A 90 -8.80 2.37 0.51
C VAL A 90 -9.95 1.85 1.38
N GLU A 91 -11.02 2.63 1.53
CA GLU A 91 -12.21 2.21 2.24
C GLU A 91 -12.82 0.97 1.58
N GLY A 92 -13.15 -0.04 2.38
CA GLY A 92 -13.67 -1.32 1.91
C GLY A 92 -12.60 -2.36 1.58
N TYR A 93 -11.32 -1.96 1.62
CA TYR A 93 -10.20 -2.88 1.48
C TYR A 93 -9.61 -3.20 2.86
N PRO A 94 -9.51 -4.48 3.24
CA PRO A 94 -8.99 -4.85 4.56
C PRO A 94 -7.50 -4.57 4.73
N TYR A 95 -6.77 -4.48 3.61
CA TYR A 95 -5.33 -4.23 3.58
C TYR A 95 -4.97 -3.16 2.57
N SER A 96 -3.83 -2.49 2.82
CA SER A 96 -3.24 -1.58 1.84
C SER A 96 -1.73 -1.70 1.90
N LEU A 97 -1.10 -1.87 0.74
CA LEU A 97 0.34 -1.81 0.62
C LEU A 97 0.77 -0.45 0.11
N ILE A 98 1.84 0.07 0.69
CA ILE A 98 2.66 1.10 0.06
C ILE A 98 4.04 0.51 -0.23
N TRP A 99 4.50 0.69 -1.44
CA TRP A 99 5.73 0.07 -1.92
C TRP A 99 6.49 0.97 -2.90
N SER A 100 7.79 0.80 -2.90
CA SER A 100 8.69 1.24 -3.96
C SER A 100 9.84 0.26 -4.10
N ALA A 101 10.47 0.23 -5.26
CA ALA A 101 11.71 -0.52 -5.42
C ALA A 101 12.78 0.02 -4.45
N PRO A 102 13.61 -0.84 -3.85
CA PRO A 102 14.66 -0.45 -2.91
C PRO A 102 15.85 0.22 -3.63
N ALA A 103 15.55 1.28 -4.37
CA ALA A 103 16.52 2.07 -5.13
C ALA A 103 16.57 3.49 -4.58
N LYS A 104 17.76 4.09 -4.59
CA LYS A 104 17.96 5.49 -4.18
C LYS A 104 18.37 6.32 -5.39
N PRO A 105 17.77 7.48 -5.60
CA PRO A 105 16.58 7.99 -4.91
C PRO A 105 15.32 7.18 -5.30
N VAL A 106 14.30 7.22 -4.46
CA VAL A 106 12.98 6.66 -4.77
C VAL A 106 12.43 7.35 -6.04
N ARG A 107 12.04 6.57 -7.03
CA ARG A 107 11.59 7.08 -8.34
C ARG A 107 10.09 6.99 -8.56
N PHE A 108 9.43 6.18 -7.78
CA PHE A 108 7.99 5.97 -7.83
C PHE A 108 7.50 5.39 -6.51
N VAL A 109 6.21 5.47 -6.28
CA VAL A 109 5.54 4.78 -5.19
C VAL A 109 4.28 4.10 -5.71
N CYS A 110 3.92 2.98 -5.08
CA CYS A 110 2.66 2.29 -5.31
C CYS A 110 1.79 2.44 -4.07
N ILE A 111 0.51 2.72 -4.26
CA ILE A 111 -0.53 2.61 -3.24
C ILE A 111 -1.48 1.53 -3.74
N GLU A 112 -1.55 0.43 -3.01
CA GLU A 112 -2.19 -0.80 -3.45
C GLU A 112 -3.24 -1.27 -2.43
N PRO A 113 -4.52 -0.93 -2.61
CA PRO A 113 -5.60 -1.52 -1.81
C PRO A 113 -5.78 -3.00 -2.15
N TRP A 114 -5.81 -3.86 -1.14
CA TRP A 114 -5.85 -5.31 -1.31
C TRP A 114 -6.97 -5.95 -0.52
N HIS A 115 -7.63 -6.95 -1.14
CA HIS A 115 -8.58 -7.84 -0.49
C HIS A 115 -7.94 -9.11 0.07
N SER A 116 -6.73 -9.44 -0.42
CA SER A 116 -5.95 -10.58 0.02
C SER A 116 -4.63 -10.14 0.65
N LEU A 117 -3.88 -11.10 1.13
CA LEU A 117 -2.57 -10.90 1.74
C LEU A 117 -1.45 -11.48 0.87
N PRO A 118 -0.21 -10.98 1.00
CA PRO A 118 0.96 -11.69 0.53
C PRO A 118 0.98 -13.10 1.09
N ALA A 119 1.59 -14.03 0.36
CA ALA A 119 1.75 -15.40 0.83
C ALA A 119 2.63 -15.44 2.10
N ALA A 120 2.39 -16.41 2.96
CA ALA A 120 3.26 -16.78 4.06
C ALA A 120 3.96 -18.11 3.78
N ALA A 121 5.15 -18.32 4.33
CA ALA A 121 5.86 -19.59 4.17
C ALA A 121 5.09 -20.79 4.78
N THR A 122 4.16 -20.51 5.68
CA THR A 122 3.31 -21.50 6.36
C THR A 122 1.94 -21.65 5.71
N ASP A 123 1.68 -20.96 4.61
CA ASP A 123 0.39 -21.05 3.93
C ASP A 123 0.11 -22.48 3.44
N PRO A 124 -1.13 -22.94 3.53
CA PRO A 124 -1.52 -24.20 2.92
C PRO A 124 -1.33 -24.13 1.39
N GLN A 125 -1.06 -25.26 0.77
CA GLN A 125 -0.94 -25.35 -0.68
C GLN A 125 -2.28 -25.09 -1.38
N ASP A 126 -3.35 -25.43 -0.72
CA ASP A 126 -4.70 -25.23 -1.19
C ASP A 126 -5.10 -23.75 -0.99
N TRP A 127 -5.45 -23.07 -2.07
CA TRP A 127 -5.83 -21.67 -2.08
C TRP A 127 -7.09 -21.38 -1.25
N GLU A 128 -8.03 -22.32 -1.22
CA GLU A 128 -9.28 -22.16 -0.45
C GLU A 128 -9.04 -22.06 1.04
N GLN A 129 -7.93 -22.61 1.51
CA GLN A 129 -7.55 -22.64 2.92
C GLN A 129 -6.67 -21.46 3.34
N ARG A 130 -6.24 -20.62 2.39
CA ARG A 130 -5.38 -19.48 2.70
C ARG A 130 -6.16 -18.38 3.42
N ALA A 131 -5.48 -17.72 4.35
CA ALA A 131 -6.02 -16.54 5.00
C ALA A 131 -6.36 -15.45 3.98
N ALA A 132 -7.52 -14.83 4.13
CA ALA A 132 -8.02 -13.79 3.24
C ALA A 132 -8.24 -14.22 1.77
N ALA A 133 -8.34 -15.52 1.48
CA ALA A 133 -8.79 -15.99 0.18
C ALA A 133 -10.29 -15.70 -0.01
N ALA A 134 -10.64 -15.20 -1.18
CA ALA A 134 -12.04 -15.05 -1.58
C ALA A 134 -12.46 -16.28 -2.38
N CYS A 135 -13.45 -17.03 -1.87
CA CYS A 135 -14.01 -18.20 -2.56
C CYS A 135 -15.41 -17.84 -3.08
N LEU A 136 -15.66 -18.14 -4.34
CA LEU A 136 -16.96 -17.96 -4.98
C LEU A 136 -17.52 -19.30 -5.40
N ALA A 137 -18.79 -19.55 -5.08
CA ALA A 137 -19.50 -20.71 -5.58
C ALA A 137 -19.84 -20.53 -7.07
N PRO A 138 -20.09 -21.64 -7.81
CA PRO A 138 -20.52 -21.54 -9.18
C PRO A 138 -21.75 -20.65 -9.36
N GLY A 139 -21.66 -19.65 -10.23
CA GLY A 139 -22.71 -18.67 -10.48
C GLY A 139 -22.69 -17.43 -9.57
N GLU A 140 -21.84 -17.39 -8.58
CA GLU A 140 -21.59 -16.19 -7.78
C GLU A 140 -20.68 -15.19 -8.49
N SER A 141 -20.83 -13.94 -8.19
CA SER A 141 -19.96 -12.85 -8.68
C SER A 141 -19.50 -11.97 -7.53
N TRP A 142 -18.29 -11.44 -7.65
CA TRP A 142 -17.73 -10.46 -6.73
C TRP A 142 -17.27 -9.25 -7.51
N GLN A 143 -17.47 -8.08 -6.92
CA GLN A 143 -17.16 -6.81 -7.55
C GLN A 143 -16.41 -5.91 -6.59
N THR A 144 -15.41 -5.20 -7.08
CA THR A 144 -14.72 -4.15 -6.33
C THR A 144 -14.45 -2.95 -7.23
N THR A 145 -14.28 -1.78 -6.63
CA THR A 145 -14.00 -0.54 -7.36
C THR A 145 -12.77 0.11 -6.79
N LEU A 146 -11.75 0.26 -7.62
CA LEU A 146 -10.58 1.08 -7.31
C LEU A 146 -10.80 2.50 -7.82
N SER A 147 -10.74 3.48 -6.91
CA SER A 147 -10.90 4.90 -7.24
C SER A 147 -9.62 5.67 -6.92
N THR A 148 -9.23 6.53 -7.86
CA THR A 148 -8.08 7.43 -7.69
C THR A 148 -8.48 8.82 -8.12
N THR A 149 -8.20 9.81 -7.27
CA THR A 149 -8.47 11.22 -7.51
C THR A 149 -7.15 11.96 -7.72
N PHE A 150 -7.14 12.88 -8.68
CA PHE A 150 -5.99 13.72 -9.00
C PHE A 150 -6.40 15.18 -8.76
N ASP A 151 -5.79 15.82 -7.77
CA ASP A 151 -6.01 17.22 -7.44
C ASP A 151 -4.78 18.06 -7.82
N ARG A 152 -5.04 19.24 -8.37
CA ARG A 152 -4.01 20.18 -8.84
C ARG A 152 -3.86 21.37 -7.91
#